data_1750e12f467fc363c9ad68b0b5fc1ec6
#
_entry.id   1750e12f467fc363c9ad68b0b5fc1ec6
#
_cell.length_a   1.000
_cell.length_b   1.000
_cell.length_c   1.000
_cell.angle_alpha   90.00
_cell.angle_beta   90.00
_cell.angle_gamma   90.00
#
_symmetry.space_group_name_H-M   'P 1'
#
loop_
_entity.id
_entity.type
_entity.pdbx_description
1 polymer ?
#
loop_
_entity_poly.entity_id
_entity_poly.type
_entity_poly.pdbx_seq_one_letter_code
_entity_poly.pdbx_strand_id
1 'polypeptide(L)'
;MDKSDAIKLSKNYLEKVKKSGINVIDAWLFGSYAKGNYHKDSDIDLALVVPDSFLSFDTDVKLMAIRQGSETIIETHTYSKDDFQSDLPIISQIKQYGLHI
;
A
#
# COMPACT_ATOMS: atom_id res chain seq x y z
N MET A 1 -14.05 -11.19 -2.01
CA MET A 1 -13.15 -10.31 -2.79
C MET A 1 -12.05 -11.13 -3.39
N ASP A 2 -11.83 -11.02 -4.68
CA ASP A 2 -10.71 -11.68 -5.35
C ASP A 2 -9.55 -10.69 -5.59
N LYS A 3 -8.49 -11.16 -6.26
CA LYS A 3 -7.31 -10.35 -6.55
C LYS A 3 -7.65 -9.12 -7.41
N SER A 4 -8.52 -9.30 -8.40
CA SER A 4 -8.95 -8.22 -9.27
C SER A 4 -9.69 -7.13 -8.48
N ASP A 5 -10.58 -7.54 -7.57
CA ASP A 5 -11.29 -6.61 -6.68
C ASP A 5 -10.33 -5.88 -5.77
N ALA A 6 -9.34 -6.58 -5.22
CA ALA A 6 -8.33 -5.98 -4.35
C ALA A 6 -7.50 -4.92 -5.08
N ILE A 7 -7.13 -5.19 -6.34
CA ILE A 7 -6.39 -4.23 -7.18
C ILE A 7 -7.24 -2.98 -7.43
N LYS A 8 -8.51 -3.17 -7.79
CA LYS A 8 -9.42 -2.06 -8.06
C LYS A 8 -9.64 -1.20 -6.81
N LEU A 9 -9.89 -1.83 -5.68
CA LEU A 9 -10.08 -1.14 -4.41
C LEU A 9 -8.82 -0.35 -4.03
N SER A 10 -7.65 -0.94 -4.21
CA SER A 10 -6.36 -0.31 -3.92
C SER A 10 -6.13 0.92 -4.78
N LYS A 11 -6.41 0.83 -6.08
CA LYS A 11 -6.25 1.95 -7.00
C LYS A 11 -7.20 3.11 -6.66
N ASN A 12 -8.44 2.80 -6.32
CA ASN A 12 -9.41 3.82 -5.90
C ASN A 12 -8.98 4.51 -4.61
N TYR A 13 -8.49 3.73 -3.65
CA TYR A 13 -7.96 4.27 -2.41
C TYR A 13 -6.75 5.19 -2.66
N LEU A 14 -5.81 4.77 -3.50
CA LEU A 14 -4.64 5.58 -3.86
C LEU A 14 -5.03 6.92 -4.47
N GLU A 15 -6.06 6.96 -5.29
CA GLU A 15 -6.54 8.22 -5.85
C GLU A 15 -7.00 9.18 -4.77
N LYS A 16 -7.72 8.68 -3.77
CA LYS A 16 -8.13 9.49 -2.61
C LYS A 16 -6.92 10.00 -1.83
N VAL A 17 -5.93 9.15 -1.63
CA VAL A 17 -4.69 9.52 -0.92
C VAL A 17 -3.99 10.67 -1.62
N LYS A 18 -3.83 10.56 -2.94
CA LYS A 18 -3.19 11.61 -3.74
C LYS A 18 -3.99 12.92 -3.69
N LYS A 19 -5.31 12.84 -3.78
CA LYS A 19 -6.19 14.01 -3.70
C LYS A 19 -6.17 14.68 -2.34
N SER A 20 -5.83 13.95 -1.29
CA SER A 20 -5.72 14.50 0.07
C SER A 20 -4.45 15.31 0.29
N GLY A 21 -3.53 15.33 -0.69
CA GLY A 21 -2.29 16.08 -0.62
C GLY A 21 -1.08 15.25 -0.20
N ILE A 22 -1.24 13.94 0.01
CA ILE A 22 -0.10 13.06 0.30
C ILE A 22 0.57 12.70 -1.02
N ASN A 23 1.87 13.03 -1.13
CA ASN A 23 2.64 12.70 -2.33
C ASN A 23 3.07 11.24 -2.27
N VAL A 24 2.61 10.43 -3.23
CA VAL A 24 2.98 9.01 -3.36
C VAL A 24 3.83 8.87 -4.62
N ILE A 25 5.11 8.55 -4.43
CA ILE A 25 6.06 8.36 -5.53
C ILE A 25 5.79 7.05 -6.26
N ASP A 26 5.48 5.99 -5.50
CA ASP A 26 5.29 4.66 -6.04
C ASP A 26 4.43 3.84 -5.09
N ALA A 27 3.72 2.83 -5.61
CA ALA A 27 2.84 2.00 -4.82
C ALA A 27 2.84 0.56 -5.32
N TRP A 28 2.82 -0.38 -4.36
CA TRP A 28 2.81 -1.82 -4.63
C TRP A 28 1.79 -2.51 -3.76
N LEU A 29 1.00 -3.39 -4.38
CA LEU A 29 0.16 -4.35 -3.66
C LEU A 29 1.01 -5.57 -3.33
N PHE A 30 1.09 -5.97 -2.06
CA PHE A 30 1.85 -7.14 -1.67
C PHE A 30 1.07 -7.99 -0.65
N GLY A 31 1.70 -9.03 -0.13
CA GLY A 31 1.05 -9.92 0.81
C GLY A 31 0.18 -10.96 0.14
N SER A 32 -0.82 -11.48 0.84
CA SER A 32 -1.60 -12.64 0.41
C SER A 32 -2.37 -12.41 -0.89
N TYR A 33 -2.93 -11.22 -1.12
CA TYR A 33 -3.63 -10.94 -2.37
C TYR A 33 -2.71 -10.95 -3.58
N ALA A 34 -1.48 -10.46 -3.43
CA ALA A 34 -0.51 -10.48 -4.52
C ALA A 34 -0.03 -11.90 -4.80
N LYS A 35 0.21 -12.69 -3.75
CA LYS A 35 0.69 -14.07 -3.87
C LYS A 35 -0.39 -15.06 -4.32
N GLY A 36 -1.66 -14.71 -4.17
CA GLY A 36 -2.78 -15.58 -4.54
C GLY A 36 -3.21 -16.56 -3.46
N ASN A 37 -2.66 -16.48 -2.24
CA ASN A 37 -3.03 -17.34 -1.12
C ASN A 37 -3.95 -16.63 -0.11
N TYR A 38 -4.71 -15.66 -0.60
CA TYR A 38 -5.66 -14.91 0.22
C TYR A 38 -6.89 -15.74 0.58
N HIS A 39 -7.57 -15.34 1.64
CA HIS A 39 -8.88 -15.85 2.05
C HIS A 39 -9.79 -14.67 2.41
N LYS A 40 -11.04 -14.97 2.77
CA LYS A 40 -12.06 -13.91 2.97
C LYS A 40 -11.71 -12.89 4.05
N ASP A 41 -10.87 -13.26 5.01
CA ASP A 41 -10.47 -12.38 6.12
C ASP A 41 -9.09 -11.75 5.90
N SER A 42 -8.51 -11.92 4.71
CA SER A 42 -7.19 -11.36 4.40
C SER A 42 -7.25 -9.84 4.30
N ASP A 43 -6.21 -9.18 4.83
CA ASP A 43 -6.00 -7.75 4.64
C ASP A 43 -5.33 -7.49 3.29
N ILE A 44 -5.43 -6.26 2.82
CA ILE A 44 -4.73 -5.79 1.64
C ILE A 44 -3.51 -5.00 2.12
N ASP A 45 -2.31 -5.44 1.76
CA ASP A 45 -1.07 -4.75 2.10
C ASP A 45 -0.62 -3.86 0.94
N LEU A 46 -0.47 -2.57 1.21
CA LEU A 46 0.05 -1.60 0.24
C LEU A 46 1.37 -1.02 0.74
N ALA A 47 2.39 -1.11 -0.09
CA ALA A 47 3.65 -0.40 0.12
C ALA A 47 3.57 0.93 -0.62
N LEU A 48 3.75 2.02 0.11
CA LEU A 48 3.73 3.38 -0.45
C LEU A 48 5.10 3.99 -0.29
N VAL A 49 5.73 4.34 -1.40
CA VAL A 49 6.99 5.09 -1.39
C VAL A 49 6.64 6.57 -1.39
N VAL A 50 7.11 7.28 -0.38
CA VAL A 50 6.79 8.69 -0.18
C VAL A 50 8.07 9.49 0.03
N PRO A 51 8.05 10.82 -0.24
CA PRO A 51 9.16 11.69 0.13
C PRO A 51 9.38 11.66 1.65
N ASP A 52 10.60 11.93 2.09
CA ASP A 52 10.96 11.89 3.50
C ASP A 52 10.06 12.80 4.37
N SER A 53 9.62 13.92 3.81
CA SER A 53 8.71 14.82 4.51
C SER A 53 7.35 14.20 4.86
N PHE A 54 6.98 13.11 4.19
CA PHE A 54 5.74 12.38 4.45
C PHE A 54 5.96 11.11 5.28
N LEU A 55 7.19 10.82 5.71
CA LEU A 55 7.47 9.73 6.65
C LEU A 55 7.21 10.24 8.07
N SER A 56 5.96 10.21 8.49
CA SER A 56 5.57 10.74 9.80
C SER A 56 4.35 10.00 10.33
N PHE A 57 4.18 10.10 11.64
CA PHE A 57 2.99 9.60 12.32
C PHE A 57 1.72 10.28 11.78
N ASP A 58 1.79 11.58 11.51
CA ASP A 58 0.65 12.33 10.98
C ASP A 58 0.20 11.77 9.62
N THR A 59 1.13 11.44 8.74
CA THR A 59 0.82 10.81 7.45
C THR A 59 0.16 9.45 7.66
N ASP A 60 0.69 8.64 8.55
CA ASP A 60 0.12 7.31 8.83
C ASP A 60 -1.30 7.41 9.38
N VAL A 61 -1.57 8.37 10.25
CA VAL A 61 -2.92 8.62 10.77
C VAL A 61 -3.86 9.05 9.65
N LYS A 62 -3.42 9.93 8.76
CA LYS A 62 -4.23 10.37 7.61
C LYS A 62 -4.56 9.21 6.68
N LEU A 63 -3.58 8.35 6.41
CA LEU A 63 -3.78 7.17 5.56
C LEU A 63 -4.86 6.25 6.14
N MET A 64 -4.87 6.07 7.45
CA MET A 64 -5.92 5.29 8.12
C MET A 64 -7.27 5.99 8.05
N ALA A 65 -7.30 7.31 8.25
CA ALA A 65 -8.53 8.10 8.31
C ALA A 65 -9.23 8.20 6.95
N ILE A 66 -8.48 8.13 5.85
CA ILE A 66 -9.03 8.21 4.49
C ILE A 66 -9.86 6.97 4.13
N ARG A 67 -9.56 5.83 4.75
CA ARG A 67 -10.22 4.56 4.44
C ARG A 67 -11.72 4.62 4.74
N GLN A 68 -12.54 4.16 3.80
CA GLN A 68 -13.99 4.11 3.94
C GLN A 68 -14.53 2.77 3.46
N GLY A 69 -15.52 2.24 4.18
CA GLY A 69 -16.19 1.00 3.79
C GLY A 69 -15.21 -0.16 3.67
N SER A 70 -15.19 -0.80 2.51
CA SER A 70 -14.30 -1.95 2.25
C SER A 70 -12.81 -1.62 2.35
N GLU A 71 -12.45 -0.35 2.28
CA GLU A 71 -11.04 0.08 2.36
C GLU A 71 -10.44 -0.11 3.76
N THR A 72 -11.25 -0.38 4.77
CA THR A 72 -10.74 -0.59 6.14
C THR A 72 -9.84 -1.81 6.26
N ILE A 73 -9.85 -2.71 5.29
CA ILE A 73 -8.93 -3.86 5.24
C ILE A 73 -7.57 -3.49 4.63
N ILE A 74 -7.41 -2.27 4.12
CA ILE A 74 -6.15 -1.83 3.54
C ILE A 74 -5.21 -1.42 4.67
N GLU A 75 -4.04 -2.05 4.72
CA GLU A 75 -2.94 -1.69 5.59
C GLU A 75 -1.84 -1.05 4.76
N THR A 76 -1.48 0.18 5.10
CA THR A 76 -0.43 0.91 4.39
C THR A 76 0.90 0.79 5.13
N HIS A 77 1.97 0.65 4.37
CA HIS A 77 3.34 0.58 4.86
C HIS A 77 4.14 1.62 4.08
N THR A 78 4.57 2.68 4.74
CA THR A 78 5.28 3.78 4.09
C THR A 78 6.79 3.55 4.13
N TYR A 79 7.44 3.87 3.02
CA TYR A 79 8.89 3.73 2.86
C TYR A 79 9.46 4.97 2.20
N SER A 80 10.70 5.31 2.57
CA SER A 80 11.47 6.29 1.79
C SER A 80 11.92 5.66 0.48
N LYS A 81 12.29 6.51 -0.47
CA LYS A 81 12.85 6.04 -1.74
C LYS A 81 14.14 5.24 -1.50
N ASP A 82 14.98 5.70 -0.58
CA ASP A 82 16.23 5.01 -0.27
C ASP A 82 15.99 3.64 0.34
N ASP A 83 15.07 3.54 1.31
CA ASP A 83 14.73 2.24 1.92
C ASP A 83 14.14 1.28 0.90
N PHE A 84 13.32 1.80 -0.02
CA PHE A 84 12.69 0.95 -1.04
C PHE A 84 13.67 0.47 -2.12
N GLN A 85 14.85 1.08 -2.20
CA GLN A 85 15.95 0.65 -3.07
C GLN A 85 17.00 -0.20 -2.32
N SER A 86 16.78 -0.45 -1.03
CA SER A 86 17.72 -1.19 -0.19
C SER A 86 17.55 -2.71 -0.35
N ASP A 87 18.45 -3.47 0.30
CA ASP A 87 18.43 -4.93 0.29
C ASP A 87 17.63 -5.53 1.44
N LEU A 88 16.77 -4.75 2.10
CA LEU A 88 15.93 -5.25 3.18
C LEU A 88 15.07 -6.42 2.67
N PRO A 89 14.97 -7.52 3.43
CA PRO A 89 14.22 -8.70 2.99
C PRO A 89 12.78 -8.39 2.60
N ILE A 90 12.09 -7.51 3.34
CA ILE A 90 10.71 -7.15 3.04
C ILE A 90 10.59 -6.45 1.67
N ILE A 91 11.55 -5.61 1.33
CA ILE A 91 11.58 -4.90 0.04
C ILE A 91 11.78 -5.88 -1.11
N SER A 92 12.72 -6.82 -0.94
CA SER A 92 12.95 -7.87 -1.93
C SER A 92 11.69 -8.70 -2.17
N GLN A 93 10.96 -9.05 -1.11
CA GLN A 93 9.70 -9.78 -1.22
C GLN A 93 8.62 -8.98 -1.95
N ILE A 94 8.51 -7.70 -1.65
CA ILE A 94 7.52 -6.82 -2.30
C ILE A 94 7.80 -6.78 -3.82
N LYS A 95 9.05 -6.59 -4.21
CA LYS A 95 9.42 -6.50 -5.62
C LYS A 95 9.30 -7.83 -6.36
N GLN A 96 9.56 -8.94 -5.67
CA GLN A 96 9.50 -10.27 -6.29
C GLN A 96 8.08 -10.78 -6.47
N TYR A 97 7.21 -10.61 -5.47
CA TYR A 97 5.87 -11.18 -5.45
C TYR A 97 4.76 -10.14 -5.55
N GLY A 98 5.08 -8.88 -5.34
CA GLY A 98 4.09 -7.80 -5.35
C GLY A 98 3.67 -7.37 -6.75
N LEU A 99 2.61 -6.58 -6.79
CA LEU A 99 2.09 -5.97 -8.01
C LEU A 99 2.28 -4.47 -7.92
N HIS A 100 3.00 -3.94 -8.91
CA HIS A 100 3.14 -2.49 -9.06
C HIS A 100 1.82 -1.90 -9.53
N ILE A 101 1.31 -0.93 -8.80
CA ILE A 101 0.01 -0.33 -9.12
C ILE A 101 0.06 1.20 -9.32
#